data_f3ad02a1fdb7d786c0b29b0a4bf2dcfc
#
_entry.id   f3ad02a1fdb7d786c0b29b0a4bf2dcfc
#
_cell.length_a   1.000
_cell.length_b   1.000
_cell.length_c   1.000
_cell.angle_alpha   90.00
_cell.angle_beta   90.00
_cell.angle_gamma   90.00
#
_symmetry.space_group_name_H-M   'P 1'
#
loop_
_entity.id
_entity.type
_entity.pdbx_description
1 polymer ?
#
loop_
_entity_poly.entity_id
_entity_poly.type
_entity_poly.pdbx_seq_one_letter_code
_entity_poly.pdbx_strand_id
1 'polypeptide(L)'
;MRQTVVALRFTSLCLLPLLPVFASPAHADGQRQLVDAINDYRAHPQRCDRRPAQRLSPLTLKSNLALPVGYGGGLRDRLKASGYQATMVRSIRVVGARDAEEAFDMFQDEHCAALLDNQYADIGVSRAGSEWQVVLARPVIDRQTADPRSAAQALLAQVNAARAKPRLCGRQRFAAARPLSWSAALGSAAQNHSKDMAYGNYFAHQDPDGDMPADRARAAGYRGRQIGENIAAGQGSPSKAMAGWLASPGHCANLMNPMFTQVGAAYAANARSDNGVYWTMLFGAP
;
A
#
# COMPACT_ATOMS: atom_id res chain seq x y z
N MET A 1 77.72 12.25 27.56
CA MET A 1 76.61 11.59 26.92
C MET A 1 75.34 11.93 27.69
N ARG A 2 74.50 12.84 27.21
CA ARG A 2 73.24 13.22 27.84
C ARG A 2 72.12 12.56 27.08
N GLN A 3 71.35 11.67 27.72
CA GLN A 3 70.15 11.06 27.19
C GLN A 3 68.96 11.99 27.42
N THR A 4 68.29 12.35 26.31
CA THR A 4 67.08 13.18 26.33
C THR A 4 65.88 12.23 26.34
N VAL A 5 65.08 12.25 27.38
CA VAL A 5 63.85 11.49 27.54
C VAL A 5 62.72 12.33 26.92
N VAL A 6 62.10 11.82 25.85
CA VAL A 6 60.87 12.38 25.19
C VAL A 6 59.66 11.78 25.90
N ALA A 7 58.91 12.64 26.59
CA ALA A 7 57.62 12.27 27.19
C ALA A 7 56.48 12.34 26.17
N LEU A 8 55.91 11.19 25.82
CA LEU A 8 54.71 11.04 24.98
C LEU A 8 53.47 11.37 25.84
N ARG A 9 52.79 12.48 25.53
CA ARG A 9 51.48 12.79 26.10
C ARG A 9 50.38 12.06 25.34
N PHE A 10 49.75 11.07 26.00
CA PHE A 10 48.52 10.45 25.51
C PHE A 10 47.35 11.39 25.80
N THR A 11 46.74 11.97 24.77
CA THR A 11 45.45 12.63 24.85
C THR A 11 44.34 11.57 24.81
N SER A 12 43.72 11.33 25.96
CA SER A 12 42.60 10.41 26.10
C SER A 12 41.34 11.06 25.45
N LEU A 13 40.95 10.55 24.31
CA LEU A 13 39.71 10.95 23.62
C LEU A 13 38.50 10.25 24.30
N CYS A 14 37.76 10.96 25.15
CA CYS A 14 36.52 10.46 25.74
C CYS A 14 35.46 10.29 24.63
N LEU A 15 35.28 9.07 24.15
CA LEU A 15 34.09 8.68 23.39
C LEU A 15 32.89 8.62 24.37
N LEU A 16 32.01 9.59 24.30
CA LEU A 16 30.70 9.52 24.92
C LEU A 16 29.85 8.50 24.16
N PRO A 17 29.30 7.47 24.85
CA PRO A 17 28.39 6.54 24.19
C PRO A 17 27.09 7.27 23.82
N LEU A 18 26.72 7.25 22.53
CA LEU A 18 25.38 7.59 22.06
C LEU A 18 24.41 6.54 22.64
N LEU A 19 23.73 6.90 23.71
CA LEU A 19 22.63 6.10 24.25
C LEU A 19 21.47 6.13 23.23
N PRO A 20 20.94 4.98 22.82
CA PRO A 20 19.75 4.93 22.00
C PRO A 20 18.59 5.51 22.81
N VAL A 21 17.92 6.51 22.26
CA VAL A 21 16.69 7.08 22.84
C VAL A 21 15.58 6.04 22.62
N PHE A 22 15.40 5.16 23.58
CA PHE A 22 14.21 4.30 23.62
C PHE A 22 13.03 5.19 23.99
N ALA A 23 12.01 5.25 23.11
CA ALA A 23 10.74 5.86 23.45
C ALA A 23 10.19 5.20 24.74
N SER A 24 9.87 5.98 25.75
CA SER A 24 9.35 5.45 27.02
C SER A 24 8.02 4.72 26.78
N PRO A 25 7.77 3.58 27.44
CA PRO A 25 6.54 2.79 27.27
C PRO A 25 5.27 3.62 27.52
N ALA A 26 5.28 4.56 28.42
CA ALA A 26 4.18 5.49 28.70
C ALA A 26 3.71 6.35 27.49
N HIS A 27 4.60 6.64 26.53
CA HIS A 27 4.23 7.36 25.30
C HIS A 27 3.47 6.47 24.32
N ALA A 28 3.84 5.20 24.25
CA ALA A 28 3.16 4.24 23.38
C ALA A 28 1.75 3.92 23.89
N ASP A 29 1.54 3.91 25.20
CA ASP A 29 0.23 3.66 25.83
C ASP A 29 -0.75 4.81 25.55
N GLY A 30 -0.34 6.07 25.72
CA GLY A 30 -1.17 7.23 25.43
C GLY A 30 -1.59 7.31 23.95
N GLN A 31 -0.70 6.93 23.02
CA GLN A 31 -1.04 6.89 21.59
C GLN A 31 -2.12 5.84 21.29
N ARG A 32 -2.02 4.64 21.88
CA ARG A 32 -3.03 3.60 21.75
C ARG A 32 -4.36 4.02 22.36
N GLN A 33 -4.35 4.58 23.55
CA GLN A 33 -5.57 5.10 24.22
C GLN A 33 -6.31 6.11 23.33
N LEU A 34 -5.60 7.04 22.72
CA LEU A 34 -6.22 7.99 21.78
C LEU A 34 -6.82 7.29 20.55
N VAL A 35 -6.15 6.29 20.00
CA VAL A 35 -6.67 5.53 18.84
C VAL A 35 -7.90 4.72 19.24
N ASP A 36 -7.91 4.13 20.42
CA ASP A 36 -9.05 3.35 20.93
C ASP A 36 -10.25 4.27 21.16
N ALA A 37 -10.07 5.45 21.75
CA ALA A 37 -11.12 6.45 21.91
C ALA A 37 -11.69 6.94 20.56
N ILE A 38 -10.82 7.22 19.59
CA ILE A 38 -11.25 7.59 18.23
C ILE A 38 -12.03 6.44 17.57
N ASN A 39 -11.60 5.20 17.74
CA ASN A 39 -12.26 4.04 17.15
C ASN A 39 -13.62 3.76 17.83
N ASP A 40 -13.73 3.97 19.13
CA ASP A 40 -15.01 3.88 19.83
C ASP A 40 -15.99 4.95 19.35
N TYR A 41 -15.51 6.20 19.21
CA TYR A 41 -16.30 7.29 18.62
C TYR A 41 -16.76 6.98 17.19
N ARG A 42 -15.93 6.33 16.37
CA ARG A 42 -16.30 5.89 15.01
C ARG A 42 -17.35 4.77 15.02
N ALA A 43 -17.28 3.87 15.99
CA ALA A 43 -18.26 2.78 16.18
C ALA A 43 -19.59 3.29 16.72
N HIS A 44 -19.57 4.32 17.57
CA HIS A 44 -20.73 4.89 18.26
C HIS A 44 -20.79 6.40 18.05
N PRO A 45 -20.87 6.88 16.80
CA PRO A 45 -20.68 8.31 16.52
C PRO A 45 -21.85 9.13 17.08
N GLN A 46 -21.49 10.21 17.74
CA GLN A 46 -22.42 11.27 18.10
C GLN A 46 -22.60 12.24 16.91
N ARG A 47 -23.35 13.31 17.13
CA ARG A 47 -23.52 14.35 16.12
C ARG A 47 -22.20 15.07 15.87
N CYS A 48 -21.85 15.26 14.60
CA CYS A 48 -20.77 16.13 14.17
C CYS A 48 -21.38 17.27 13.35
N ASP A 49 -21.06 18.51 13.70
CA ASP A 49 -21.60 19.72 13.03
C ASP A 49 -23.13 19.70 12.90
N ARG A 50 -23.82 19.25 13.94
CA ARG A 50 -25.30 19.09 13.98
C ARG A 50 -25.85 18.07 12.99
N ARG A 51 -25.02 17.30 12.28
CA ARG A 51 -25.43 16.23 11.36
C ARG A 51 -25.36 14.88 12.06
N PRO A 52 -26.32 13.98 11.80
CA PRO A 52 -26.23 12.61 12.27
C PRO A 52 -25.04 11.92 11.61
N ALA A 53 -24.22 11.23 12.39
CA ALA A 53 -23.10 10.47 11.89
C ALA A 53 -23.43 8.98 11.78
N GLN A 54 -22.83 8.28 10.84
CA GLN A 54 -23.00 6.84 10.64
C GLN A 54 -21.85 6.07 11.31
N ARG A 55 -22.13 4.85 11.74
CA ARG A 55 -21.11 3.93 12.23
C ARG A 55 -20.08 3.65 11.16
N LEU A 56 -18.81 3.67 11.52
CA LEU A 56 -17.67 3.46 10.63
C LEU A 56 -16.79 2.32 11.13
N SER A 57 -16.07 1.71 10.20
CA SER A 57 -15.02 0.74 10.54
C SER A 57 -13.89 1.41 11.32
N PRO A 58 -13.25 0.68 12.23
CA PRO A 58 -12.11 1.20 12.99
C PRO A 58 -10.92 1.52 12.06
N LEU A 59 -10.17 2.54 12.45
CA LEU A 59 -8.86 2.87 11.87
C LEU A 59 -7.79 1.91 12.42
N THR A 60 -6.83 1.54 11.57
CA THR A 60 -5.68 0.74 12.00
C THR A 60 -4.50 1.63 12.36
N LEU A 61 -3.99 1.49 13.57
CA LEU A 61 -2.77 2.18 14.00
C LEU A 61 -1.57 1.69 13.15
N LYS A 62 -0.85 2.66 12.58
CA LYS A 62 0.36 2.45 11.77
C LYS A 62 1.50 3.30 12.32
N SER A 63 2.57 2.67 12.75
CA SER A 63 3.76 3.37 13.28
C SER A 63 4.44 4.27 12.24
N ASN A 64 4.40 3.87 10.97
CA ASN A 64 4.95 4.67 9.87
C ASN A 64 4.06 5.86 9.44
N LEU A 65 2.89 6.03 10.04
CA LEU A 65 2.08 7.26 9.98
C LEU A 65 2.33 8.21 11.16
N ALA A 66 3.03 7.78 12.20
CA ALA A 66 3.36 8.59 13.37
C ALA A 66 4.51 9.58 13.04
N LEU A 67 4.21 10.61 12.25
CA LEU A 67 5.17 11.63 11.88
C LEU A 67 5.44 12.58 13.06
N PRO A 68 6.67 13.12 13.21
CA PRO A 68 6.98 14.07 14.26
C PRO A 68 6.03 15.28 14.28
N VAL A 69 5.64 15.71 15.47
CA VAL A 69 4.74 16.85 15.68
C VAL A 69 5.38 18.16 15.17
N GLY A 70 4.56 19.06 14.61
CA GLY A 70 5.03 20.35 14.12
C GLY A 70 5.80 20.30 12.81
N TYR A 71 5.72 19.18 12.12
CA TYR A 71 6.45 18.95 10.88
C TYR A 71 5.98 19.89 9.74
N GLY A 72 6.92 20.69 9.22
CA GLY A 72 6.74 21.49 8.00
C GLY A 72 7.32 20.78 6.78
N GLY A 73 6.56 20.70 5.67
CA GLY A 73 6.97 20.05 4.43
C GLY A 73 5.88 19.19 3.79
N GLY A 74 6.16 18.59 2.66
CA GLY A 74 5.21 17.74 1.94
C GLY A 74 4.84 16.49 2.74
N LEU A 75 3.62 16.45 3.29
CA LEU A 75 3.12 15.31 4.09
C LEU A 75 3.24 13.98 3.35
N ARG A 76 2.95 13.98 2.04
CA ARG A 76 3.05 12.79 1.20
C ARG A 76 4.49 12.29 1.04
N ASP A 77 5.44 13.19 0.84
CA ASP A 77 6.86 12.84 0.65
C ASP A 77 7.44 12.20 1.92
N ARG A 78 7.05 12.72 3.09
CA ARG A 78 7.43 12.12 4.37
C ARG A 78 6.83 10.76 4.60
N LEU A 79 5.57 10.57 4.24
CA LEU A 79 4.93 9.25 4.33
C LEU A 79 5.59 8.26 3.38
N LYS A 80 5.92 8.69 2.15
CA LYS A 80 6.70 7.88 1.21
C LYS A 80 8.07 7.51 1.80
N ALA A 81 8.76 8.45 2.42
CA ALA A 81 10.05 8.21 3.08
C ALA A 81 9.93 7.27 4.29
N SER A 82 8.81 7.31 5.04
CA SER A 82 8.52 6.37 6.13
C SER A 82 8.05 4.98 5.66
N GLY A 83 7.97 4.77 4.33
CA GLY A 83 7.49 3.51 3.74
C GLY A 83 5.96 3.38 3.72
N TYR A 84 5.22 4.52 3.79
CA TYR A 84 3.76 4.52 3.67
C TYR A 84 3.32 5.27 2.42
N GLN A 85 2.50 4.64 1.58
CA GLN A 85 1.86 5.29 0.46
C GLN A 85 0.36 5.44 0.67
N ALA A 86 -0.12 6.65 0.45
CA ALA A 86 -1.52 7.02 0.60
C ALA A 86 -2.09 7.63 -0.68
N THR A 87 -3.32 7.25 -1.03
CA THR A 87 -4.13 7.96 -2.03
C THR A 87 -4.72 9.24 -1.44
N MET A 88 -4.97 9.23 -0.13
CA MET A 88 -5.47 10.37 0.63
C MET A 88 -4.80 10.42 1.98
N VAL A 89 -4.44 11.62 2.44
CA VAL A 89 -3.84 11.84 3.76
C VAL A 89 -4.28 13.19 4.31
N ARG A 90 -4.52 13.23 5.62
CA ARG A 90 -4.84 14.44 6.37
C ARG A 90 -4.12 14.40 7.71
N SER A 91 -3.48 15.50 8.07
CA SER A 91 -2.94 15.71 9.41
C SER A 91 -3.84 16.71 10.16
N ILE A 92 -4.19 16.37 11.38
CA ILE A 92 -4.91 17.23 12.33
C ILE A 92 -4.10 17.30 13.63
N ARG A 93 -4.23 18.39 14.37
CA ARG A 93 -3.42 18.67 15.52
C ARG A 93 -4.18 19.44 16.57
N VAL A 94 -3.96 19.10 17.84
CA VAL A 94 -4.43 19.87 19.01
C VAL A 94 -3.27 20.18 19.94
N VAL A 95 -3.37 21.28 20.67
CA VAL A 95 -2.31 21.78 21.56
C VAL A 95 -2.91 22.09 22.92
N GLY A 96 -2.27 21.64 23.99
CA GLY A 96 -2.70 21.87 25.35
C GLY A 96 -3.14 20.63 26.11
N ALA A 97 -3.39 19.50 25.40
CA ALA A 97 -3.86 18.26 26.01
C ALA A 97 -2.76 17.58 26.84
N ARG A 98 -3.05 17.27 28.09
CA ARG A 98 -2.14 16.64 29.05
C ARG A 98 -2.04 15.13 28.86
N ASP A 99 -3.12 14.51 28.37
CA ASP A 99 -3.27 13.06 28.17
C ASP A 99 -4.12 12.73 26.93
N ALA A 100 -4.39 11.45 26.70
CA ALA A 100 -5.11 10.98 25.55
C ALA A 100 -6.61 11.28 25.59
N GLU A 101 -7.20 11.36 26.76
CA GLU A 101 -8.62 11.65 26.97
C GLU A 101 -8.89 13.13 26.60
N GLU A 102 -8.09 14.04 27.16
CA GLU A 102 -8.19 15.46 26.87
C GLU A 102 -7.88 15.75 25.38
N ALA A 103 -6.91 15.03 24.80
CA ALA A 103 -6.61 15.14 23.38
C ALA A 103 -7.79 14.66 22.52
N PHE A 104 -8.45 13.57 22.91
CA PHE A 104 -9.62 13.07 22.21
C PHE A 104 -10.78 14.07 22.22
N ASP A 105 -11.06 14.66 23.37
CA ASP A 105 -12.13 15.67 23.50
C ASP A 105 -11.89 16.84 22.56
N MET A 106 -10.65 17.37 22.54
CA MET A 106 -10.26 18.47 21.64
C MET A 106 -10.39 18.04 20.16
N PHE A 107 -9.93 16.83 19.78
CA PHE A 107 -10.07 16.34 18.43
C PHE A 107 -11.53 16.14 18.02
N GLN A 108 -12.37 15.68 18.95
CA GLN A 108 -13.80 15.52 18.72
C GLN A 108 -14.48 16.86 18.47
N ASP A 109 -14.16 17.88 19.27
CA ASP A 109 -14.76 19.21 19.16
C ASP A 109 -14.32 19.94 17.89
N GLU A 110 -13.03 19.91 17.55
CA GLU A 110 -12.46 20.71 16.46
C GLU A 110 -12.42 19.97 15.13
N HIS A 111 -12.37 18.63 15.15
CA HIS A 111 -12.07 17.81 13.97
C HIS A 111 -13.00 16.62 13.76
N CYS A 112 -14.19 16.61 14.36
CA CYS A 112 -15.13 15.47 14.26
C CYS A 112 -15.38 15.03 12.82
N ALA A 113 -15.49 15.96 11.87
CA ALA A 113 -15.70 15.64 10.45
C ALA A 113 -14.52 14.85 9.84
N ALA A 114 -13.29 15.12 10.27
CA ALA A 114 -12.13 14.37 9.83
C ALA A 114 -12.08 12.97 10.47
N LEU A 115 -12.39 12.85 11.76
CA LEU A 115 -12.43 11.58 12.47
C LEU A 115 -13.54 10.66 11.93
N LEU A 116 -14.64 11.22 11.49
CA LEU A 116 -15.81 10.50 10.93
C LEU A 116 -15.82 10.44 9.40
N ASP A 117 -14.68 10.69 8.74
CA ASP A 117 -14.57 10.47 7.30
C ASP A 117 -14.32 8.97 7.01
N ASN A 118 -15.22 8.38 6.22
CA ASN A 118 -15.18 6.95 5.85
C ASN A 118 -14.07 6.62 4.84
N GLN A 119 -13.43 7.62 4.25
CA GLN A 119 -12.36 7.42 3.28
C GLN A 119 -11.04 7.01 3.94
N TYR A 120 -10.85 7.36 5.21
CA TYR A 120 -9.65 6.96 5.95
C TYR A 120 -9.80 5.55 6.53
N ALA A 121 -8.69 4.80 6.47
CA ALA A 121 -8.59 3.43 6.94
C ALA A 121 -7.46 3.22 7.96
N ASP A 122 -6.42 4.05 7.92
CA ASP A 122 -5.26 3.97 8.80
C ASP A 122 -5.04 5.28 9.54
N ILE A 123 -4.43 5.17 10.74
CA ILE A 123 -4.14 6.29 11.64
C ILE A 123 -2.71 6.17 12.17
N GLY A 124 -2.02 7.30 12.26
CA GLY A 124 -0.80 7.47 13.05
C GLY A 124 -1.01 8.54 14.10
N VAL A 125 -0.42 8.34 15.27
CA VAL A 125 -0.50 9.28 16.38
C VAL A 125 0.90 9.64 16.85
N SER A 126 1.17 10.93 17.03
CA SER A 126 2.41 11.46 17.58
C SER A 126 2.10 12.45 18.67
N ARG A 127 3.00 12.55 19.66
CA ARG A 127 2.90 13.49 20.77
C ARG A 127 4.25 14.16 21.03
N ALA A 128 4.22 15.46 21.28
CA ALA A 128 5.37 16.23 21.77
C ALA A 128 4.89 17.17 22.89
N GLY A 129 5.20 16.83 24.14
CA GLY A 129 4.68 17.57 25.31
C GLY A 129 3.16 17.49 25.39
N SER A 130 2.49 18.65 25.32
CA SER A 130 1.04 18.79 25.29
C SER A 130 0.46 18.90 23.87
N GLU A 131 1.27 18.72 22.84
CA GLU A 131 0.86 18.77 21.45
C GLU A 131 0.66 17.37 20.92
N TRP A 132 -0.53 17.09 20.38
CA TRP A 132 -0.91 15.82 19.78
C TRP A 132 -1.20 16.00 18.31
N GLN A 133 -0.69 15.08 17.50
CA GLN A 133 -0.93 15.06 16.06
C GLN A 133 -1.49 13.70 15.65
N VAL A 134 -2.54 13.73 14.86
CA VAL A 134 -3.15 12.57 14.22
C VAL A 134 -2.97 12.70 12.72
N VAL A 135 -2.44 11.67 12.09
CA VAL A 135 -2.37 11.51 10.64
C VAL A 135 -3.36 10.43 10.22
N LEU A 136 -4.39 10.83 9.48
CA LEU A 136 -5.39 9.95 8.90
C LEU A 136 -5.00 9.65 7.46
N ALA A 137 -5.07 8.39 7.05
CA ALA A 137 -4.65 8.02 5.71
C ALA A 137 -5.55 6.94 5.09
N ARG A 138 -5.67 7.02 3.76
CA ARG A 138 -6.19 5.94 2.92
C ARG A 138 -5.00 5.30 2.20
N PRO A 139 -4.65 4.04 2.49
CA PRO A 139 -3.54 3.37 1.85
C PRO A 139 -3.79 3.19 0.35
N VAL A 140 -2.72 3.15 -0.44
CA VAL A 140 -2.80 2.81 -1.87
C VAL A 140 -3.32 1.38 -2.04
N ILE A 141 -2.94 0.46 -1.15
CA ILE A 141 -3.40 -0.94 -1.16
C ILE A 141 -4.51 -1.09 -0.12
N ASP A 142 -5.68 -1.51 -0.56
CA ASP A 142 -6.80 -1.81 0.33
C ASP A 142 -6.44 -2.99 1.25
N ARG A 143 -6.88 -2.98 2.51
CA ARG A 143 -6.56 -4.01 3.52
C ARG A 143 -6.89 -5.43 3.07
N GLN A 144 -7.99 -5.60 2.33
CA GLN A 144 -8.42 -6.90 1.79
C GLN A 144 -7.47 -7.46 0.73
N THR A 145 -6.57 -6.62 0.19
CA THR A 145 -5.59 -6.98 -0.82
C THR A 145 -4.24 -7.40 -0.19
N ALA A 146 -4.09 -7.29 1.12
CA ALA A 146 -2.80 -7.50 1.80
C ALA A 146 -2.24 -8.93 1.67
N ASP A 147 -3.08 -9.93 1.37
CA ASP A 147 -2.65 -11.30 1.07
C ASP A 147 -2.54 -11.52 -0.46
N PRO A 148 -1.31 -11.76 -0.98
CA PRO A 148 -1.10 -11.98 -2.41
C PRO A 148 -1.85 -13.19 -2.99
N ARG A 149 -2.07 -14.24 -2.19
CA ARG A 149 -2.80 -15.44 -2.64
C ARG A 149 -4.28 -15.14 -2.83
N SER A 150 -4.88 -14.48 -1.86
CA SER A 150 -6.28 -14.03 -1.95
C SER A 150 -6.50 -13.07 -3.11
N ALA A 151 -5.56 -12.16 -3.36
CA ALA A 151 -5.61 -11.26 -4.50
C ALA A 151 -5.56 -12.01 -5.84
N ALA A 152 -4.68 -13.00 -5.97
CA ALA A 152 -4.56 -13.84 -7.16
C ALA A 152 -5.83 -14.67 -7.41
N GLN A 153 -6.40 -15.26 -6.36
CA GLN A 153 -7.67 -15.99 -6.42
C GLN A 153 -8.84 -15.08 -6.83
N ALA A 154 -8.89 -13.87 -6.27
CA ALA A 154 -9.90 -12.89 -6.64
C ALA A 154 -9.80 -12.48 -8.11
N LEU A 155 -8.60 -12.29 -8.66
CA LEU A 155 -8.38 -12.01 -10.08
C LEU A 155 -8.81 -13.18 -10.96
N LEU A 156 -8.48 -14.43 -10.60
CA LEU A 156 -8.93 -15.63 -11.32
C LEU A 156 -10.46 -15.72 -11.36
N ALA A 157 -11.11 -15.51 -10.21
CA ALA A 157 -12.57 -15.54 -10.14
C ALA A 157 -13.21 -14.45 -11.02
N GLN A 158 -12.67 -13.22 -10.97
CA GLN A 158 -13.21 -12.07 -11.70
C GLN A 158 -12.98 -12.19 -13.22
N VAL A 159 -11.81 -12.68 -13.68
CA VAL A 159 -11.60 -12.91 -15.10
C VAL A 159 -12.52 -14.00 -15.63
N ASN A 160 -12.76 -15.06 -14.88
CA ASN A 160 -13.67 -16.13 -15.29
C ASN A 160 -15.14 -15.66 -15.29
N ALA A 161 -15.52 -14.82 -14.34
CA ALA A 161 -16.85 -14.18 -14.36
C ALA A 161 -17.03 -13.25 -15.58
N ALA A 162 -15.97 -12.51 -15.97
CA ALA A 162 -15.99 -11.68 -17.18
C ALA A 162 -16.11 -12.53 -18.46
N ARG A 163 -15.38 -13.64 -18.55
CA ARG A 163 -15.37 -14.57 -19.69
C ARG A 163 -16.69 -15.32 -19.86
N ALA A 164 -17.45 -15.53 -18.81
CA ALA A 164 -18.73 -16.25 -18.84
C ALA A 164 -19.82 -15.55 -19.67
N LYS A 165 -19.63 -14.29 -20.05
CA LYS A 165 -20.62 -13.48 -20.78
C LYS A 165 -19.98 -12.84 -22.02
N PRO A 166 -20.73 -12.69 -23.15
CA PRO A 166 -20.25 -11.93 -24.29
C PRO A 166 -19.91 -10.49 -23.88
N ARG A 167 -18.86 -9.92 -24.48
CA ARG A 167 -18.37 -8.58 -24.14
C ARG A 167 -17.93 -7.80 -25.37
N LEU A 168 -18.13 -6.50 -25.34
CA LEU A 168 -17.58 -5.56 -26.30
C LEU A 168 -16.29 -4.97 -25.72
N CYS A 169 -15.14 -5.21 -26.35
CA CYS A 169 -13.85 -4.64 -26.02
C CYS A 169 -13.49 -3.58 -27.05
N GLY A 170 -13.73 -2.32 -26.74
CA GLY A 170 -13.70 -1.25 -27.73
C GLY A 170 -14.74 -1.48 -28.83
N ARG A 171 -14.29 -1.69 -30.07
CA ARG A 171 -15.18 -2.01 -31.21
C ARG A 171 -15.32 -3.50 -31.51
N GLN A 172 -14.50 -4.33 -30.84
CA GLN A 172 -14.48 -5.76 -31.10
C GLN A 172 -15.43 -6.49 -30.15
N ARG A 173 -16.31 -7.32 -30.70
CA ARG A 173 -17.21 -8.18 -29.94
C ARG A 173 -16.56 -9.53 -29.69
N PHE A 174 -16.52 -9.95 -28.45
CA PHE A 174 -16.11 -11.29 -28.03
C PHE A 174 -17.32 -12.08 -27.55
N ALA A 175 -17.43 -13.33 -27.96
CA ALA A 175 -18.37 -14.29 -27.38
C ALA A 175 -17.91 -14.65 -25.96
N ALA A 176 -18.78 -15.30 -25.20
CA ALA A 176 -18.36 -15.95 -23.96
C ALA A 176 -17.22 -16.95 -24.25
N ALA A 177 -16.23 -17.02 -23.40
CA ALA A 177 -15.09 -17.90 -23.53
C ALA A 177 -15.02 -18.88 -22.35
N ARG A 178 -14.37 -20.02 -22.56
CA ARG A 178 -14.14 -21.02 -21.50
C ARG A 178 -13.39 -20.38 -20.31
N PRO A 179 -13.66 -20.83 -19.08
CA PRO A 179 -12.90 -20.34 -17.92
C PRO A 179 -11.42 -20.72 -18.06
N LEU A 180 -10.56 -19.85 -17.53
CA LEU A 180 -9.13 -20.08 -17.41
C LEU A 180 -8.85 -20.94 -16.18
N SER A 181 -7.88 -21.85 -16.29
CA SER A 181 -7.31 -22.58 -15.16
C SER A 181 -6.05 -21.86 -14.64
N TRP A 182 -5.76 -22.04 -13.36
CA TRP A 182 -4.54 -21.46 -12.76
C TRP A 182 -3.29 -22.22 -13.22
N SER A 183 -2.26 -21.46 -13.62
CA SER A 183 -0.92 -21.98 -13.89
C SER A 183 0.07 -21.39 -12.87
N ALA A 184 0.71 -22.27 -12.08
CA ALA A 184 1.72 -21.85 -11.10
C ALA A 184 2.92 -21.17 -11.79
N ALA A 185 3.33 -21.65 -12.96
CA ALA A 185 4.44 -21.05 -13.72
C ALA A 185 4.10 -19.62 -14.17
N LEU A 186 2.90 -19.39 -14.74
CA LEU A 186 2.45 -18.04 -15.08
C LEU A 186 2.28 -17.16 -13.84
N GLY A 187 1.82 -17.72 -12.71
CA GLY A 187 1.72 -17.01 -11.44
C GLY A 187 3.08 -16.56 -10.92
N SER A 188 4.10 -17.41 -11.00
CA SER A 188 5.47 -17.07 -10.62
C SER A 188 6.06 -15.98 -11.53
N ALA A 189 5.89 -16.11 -12.85
CA ALA A 189 6.34 -15.08 -13.80
C ALA A 189 5.65 -13.72 -13.54
N ALA A 190 4.33 -13.74 -13.30
CA ALA A 190 3.58 -12.52 -12.95
C ALA A 190 4.07 -11.89 -11.63
N GLN A 191 4.37 -12.71 -10.62
CA GLN A 191 4.89 -12.21 -9.34
C GLN A 191 6.28 -11.59 -9.50
N ASN A 192 7.16 -12.22 -10.26
CA ASN A 192 8.50 -11.70 -10.49
C ASN A 192 8.44 -10.37 -11.25
N HIS A 193 7.67 -10.29 -12.33
CA HIS A 193 7.54 -9.04 -13.09
C HIS A 193 6.86 -7.91 -12.28
N SER A 194 5.82 -8.23 -11.49
CA SER A 194 5.24 -7.23 -10.59
C SER A 194 6.24 -6.70 -9.56
N LYS A 195 7.09 -7.57 -8.99
CA LYS A 195 8.18 -7.17 -8.09
C LYS A 195 9.22 -6.34 -8.82
N ASP A 196 9.60 -6.74 -10.00
CA ASP A 196 10.60 -6.06 -10.80
C ASP A 196 10.14 -4.63 -11.13
N MET A 197 8.93 -4.44 -11.65
CA MET A 197 8.33 -3.13 -11.85
C MET A 197 8.29 -2.30 -10.56
N ALA A 198 7.89 -2.91 -9.44
CA ALA A 198 7.74 -2.22 -8.17
C ALA A 198 9.08 -1.75 -7.57
N TYR A 199 10.12 -2.57 -7.64
CA TYR A 199 11.42 -2.28 -7.05
C TYR A 199 12.37 -1.57 -8.02
N GLY A 200 12.24 -1.82 -9.33
CA GLY A 200 12.93 -1.09 -10.40
C GLY A 200 12.28 0.25 -10.73
N ASN A 201 11.09 0.54 -10.17
CA ASN A 201 10.33 1.78 -10.38
C ASN A 201 10.08 2.09 -11.86
N TYR A 202 9.62 1.10 -12.61
CA TYR A 202 9.22 1.25 -14.01
C TYR A 202 7.85 0.62 -14.26
N PHE A 203 7.26 0.90 -15.42
CA PHE A 203 5.97 0.33 -15.84
C PHE A 203 6.01 0.03 -17.34
N ALA A 204 6.31 -1.21 -17.70
CA ALA A 204 6.42 -1.68 -19.07
C ALA A 204 6.22 -3.19 -19.18
N HIS A 205 5.85 -3.68 -20.37
CA HIS A 205 5.79 -5.11 -20.69
C HIS A 205 7.18 -5.73 -20.85
N GLN A 206 8.13 -4.99 -21.42
CA GLN A 206 9.54 -5.38 -21.50
C GLN A 206 10.23 -4.90 -20.22
N ASP A 207 11.00 -5.78 -19.59
CA ASP A 207 11.82 -5.40 -18.44
C ASP A 207 13.15 -4.75 -18.87
N PRO A 208 13.92 -4.16 -17.94
CA PRO A 208 15.18 -3.50 -18.25
C PRO A 208 16.24 -4.41 -18.86
N ASP A 209 16.16 -5.73 -18.63
CA ASP A 209 17.08 -6.72 -19.19
C ASP A 209 16.68 -7.12 -20.62
N GLY A 210 15.55 -6.64 -21.12
CA GLY A 210 15.04 -6.88 -22.46
C GLY A 210 14.06 -8.04 -22.57
N ASP A 211 13.76 -8.73 -21.48
CA ASP A 211 12.87 -9.88 -21.49
C ASP A 211 11.40 -9.46 -21.70
N MET A 212 10.74 -10.15 -22.62
CA MET A 212 9.32 -10.01 -22.90
C MET A 212 8.49 -10.96 -22.02
N PRO A 213 7.17 -10.80 -21.92
CA PRO A 213 6.29 -11.69 -21.13
C PRO A 213 6.48 -13.18 -21.45
N ALA A 214 6.75 -13.52 -22.72
CA ALA A 214 7.00 -14.90 -23.14
C ALA A 214 8.32 -15.46 -22.59
N ASP A 215 9.35 -14.64 -22.48
CA ASP A 215 10.66 -15.05 -21.97
C ASP A 215 10.58 -15.30 -20.47
N ARG A 216 9.95 -14.39 -19.72
CA ARG A 216 9.67 -14.56 -18.28
C ARG A 216 8.79 -15.77 -17.99
N ALA A 217 7.76 -16.03 -18.80
CA ALA A 217 6.93 -17.22 -18.65
C ALA A 217 7.74 -18.51 -18.85
N ARG A 218 8.60 -18.57 -19.88
CA ARG A 218 9.50 -19.72 -20.14
C ARG A 218 10.51 -19.91 -19.01
N ALA A 219 11.13 -18.81 -18.53
CA ALA A 219 12.06 -18.85 -17.42
C ALA A 219 11.40 -19.39 -16.13
N ALA A 220 10.10 -19.09 -15.92
CA ALA A 220 9.31 -19.64 -14.82
C ALA A 220 8.82 -21.08 -15.07
N GLY A 221 9.19 -21.72 -16.19
CA GLY A 221 8.84 -23.10 -16.51
C GLY A 221 7.54 -23.29 -17.28
N TYR A 222 6.93 -22.21 -17.80
CA TYR A 222 5.74 -22.35 -18.67
C TYR A 222 6.14 -22.87 -20.06
N ARG A 223 5.41 -23.85 -20.57
CA ARG A 223 5.72 -24.55 -21.85
C ARG A 223 4.74 -24.27 -22.97
N GLY A 224 3.72 -23.43 -22.72
CA GLY A 224 2.74 -23.07 -23.74
C GLY A 224 3.32 -22.18 -24.84
N ARG A 225 2.62 -22.09 -25.96
CA ARG A 225 3.09 -21.42 -27.18
C ARG A 225 2.65 -19.96 -27.29
N GLN A 226 1.49 -19.64 -26.73
CA GLN A 226 0.93 -18.30 -26.79
C GLN A 226 0.94 -17.68 -25.39
N ILE A 227 1.43 -16.46 -25.31
CA ILE A 227 1.46 -15.68 -24.08
C ILE A 227 0.81 -14.32 -24.36
N GLY A 228 -0.06 -13.91 -23.45
CA GLY A 228 -0.59 -12.55 -23.35
C GLY A 228 -0.31 -11.99 -21.98
N GLU A 229 -0.24 -10.67 -21.88
CA GLU A 229 -0.01 -9.99 -20.59
C GLU A 229 -0.90 -8.76 -20.47
N ASN A 230 -1.45 -8.59 -19.27
CA ASN A 230 -2.03 -7.33 -18.82
C ASN A 230 -1.24 -6.85 -17.61
N ILE A 231 -0.80 -5.60 -17.61
CA ILE A 231 -0.18 -4.94 -16.47
C ILE A 231 -1.05 -3.76 -16.01
N ALA A 232 -0.96 -3.42 -14.75
CA ALA A 232 -1.62 -2.24 -14.18
C ALA A 232 -0.81 -1.69 -12.99
N ALA A 233 -0.91 -0.39 -12.73
CA ALA A 233 -0.19 0.26 -11.64
C ALA A 233 -1.07 1.31 -10.94
N GLY A 234 -0.95 1.38 -9.61
CA GLY A 234 -1.70 2.32 -8.78
C GLY A 234 -3.07 1.85 -8.30
N GLN A 235 -3.56 0.69 -8.76
CA GLN A 235 -4.85 0.14 -8.33
C GLN A 235 -4.70 -0.60 -6.99
N GLY A 236 -5.37 -0.13 -5.95
CA GLY A 236 -5.25 -0.65 -4.59
C GLY A 236 -5.96 -1.99 -4.34
N SER A 237 -6.65 -2.56 -5.34
CA SER A 237 -7.35 -3.86 -5.18
C SER A 237 -7.47 -4.62 -6.50
N PRO A 238 -7.66 -5.96 -6.43
CA PRO A 238 -7.92 -6.79 -7.62
C PRO A 238 -9.09 -6.28 -8.45
N SER A 239 -10.16 -5.85 -7.80
CA SER A 239 -11.35 -5.35 -8.49
C SER A 239 -11.10 -4.05 -9.26
N LYS A 240 -10.26 -3.16 -8.73
CA LYS A 240 -9.87 -1.94 -9.42
C LYS A 240 -8.94 -2.23 -10.61
N ALA A 241 -7.99 -3.15 -10.47
CA ALA A 241 -7.13 -3.61 -11.56
C ALA A 241 -7.97 -4.25 -12.68
N MET A 242 -8.86 -5.17 -12.33
CA MET A 242 -9.77 -5.83 -13.27
C MET A 242 -10.70 -4.83 -13.98
N ALA A 243 -11.27 -3.85 -13.27
CA ALA A 243 -12.11 -2.81 -13.86
C ALA A 243 -11.32 -1.97 -14.88
N GLY A 244 -10.08 -1.61 -14.56
CA GLY A 244 -9.18 -0.88 -15.48
C GLY A 244 -8.88 -1.71 -16.75
N TRP A 245 -8.57 -2.99 -16.60
CA TRP A 245 -8.33 -3.87 -17.75
C TRP A 245 -9.56 -4.06 -18.61
N LEU A 246 -10.74 -4.23 -18.01
CA LEU A 246 -11.99 -4.36 -18.76
C LEU A 246 -12.39 -3.10 -19.51
N ALA A 247 -12.02 -1.93 -19.00
CA ALA A 247 -12.28 -0.63 -19.64
C ALA A 247 -11.32 -0.34 -20.81
N SER A 248 -10.16 -0.98 -20.86
CA SER A 248 -9.15 -0.81 -21.91
C SER A 248 -9.37 -1.83 -23.05
N PRO A 249 -9.56 -1.41 -24.31
CA PRO A 249 -9.85 -2.33 -25.41
C PRO A 249 -8.84 -3.47 -25.57
N GLY A 250 -7.53 -3.19 -25.52
CA GLY A 250 -6.48 -4.18 -25.66
C GLY A 250 -6.41 -5.17 -24.49
N HIS A 251 -6.46 -4.66 -23.26
CA HIS A 251 -6.48 -5.52 -22.07
C HIS A 251 -7.76 -6.37 -21.99
N CYS A 252 -8.90 -5.79 -22.34
CA CYS A 252 -10.18 -6.48 -22.43
C CYS A 252 -10.13 -7.61 -23.49
N ALA A 253 -9.50 -7.36 -24.63
CA ALA A 253 -9.31 -8.38 -25.66
C ALA A 253 -8.47 -9.56 -25.15
N ASN A 254 -7.40 -9.32 -24.41
CA ASN A 254 -6.62 -10.38 -23.76
C ASN A 254 -7.48 -11.20 -22.78
N LEU A 255 -8.26 -10.53 -21.91
CA LEU A 255 -9.15 -11.20 -20.95
C LEU A 255 -10.17 -12.12 -21.65
N MET A 256 -10.71 -11.66 -22.78
CA MET A 256 -11.76 -12.37 -23.52
C MET A 256 -11.24 -13.32 -24.61
N ASN A 257 -9.93 -13.35 -24.88
CA ASN A 257 -9.36 -14.19 -25.94
C ASN A 257 -9.65 -15.68 -25.70
N PRO A 258 -10.38 -16.35 -26.60
CA PRO A 258 -10.76 -17.73 -26.43
C PRO A 258 -9.58 -18.71 -26.57
N MET A 259 -8.47 -18.27 -27.14
CA MET A 259 -7.26 -19.09 -27.31
C MET A 259 -6.55 -19.33 -25.96
N PHE A 260 -6.68 -18.43 -25.01
CA PHE A 260 -6.09 -18.63 -23.70
C PHE A 260 -6.93 -19.58 -22.85
N THR A 261 -6.25 -20.53 -22.22
CA THR A 261 -6.84 -21.57 -21.35
C THR A 261 -6.26 -21.55 -19.94
N GLN A 262 -5.14 -20.85 -19.74
CA GLN A 262 -4.45 -20.76 -18.47
C GLN A 262 -4.13 -19.31 -18.12
N VAL A 263 -4.03 -19.02 -16.82
CA VAL A 263 -3.72 -17.70 -16.29
C VAL A 263 -2.87 -17.82 -15.03
N GLY A 264 -2.00 -16.86 -14.84
CA GLY A 264 -1.35 -16.56 -13.57
C GLY A 264 -1.38 -15.06 -13.32
N ALA A 265 -1.63 -14.64 -12.09
CA ALA A 265 -1.71 -13.24 -11.75
C ALA A 265 -1.07 -12.98 -10.39
N ALA A 266 -0.48 -11.79 -10.24
CA ALA A 266 0.11 -11.37 -9.00
C ALA A 266 0.16 -9.84 -8.90
N TYR A 267 0.50 -9.35 -7.72
CA TYR A 267 0.89 -7.96 -7.52
C TYR A 267 2.13 -7.87 -6.63
N ALA A 268 2.80 -6.73 -6.72
CA ALA A 268 3.79 -6.32 -5.76
C ALA A 268 3.59 -4.85 -5.37
N ALA A 269 3.97 -4.54 -4.15
CA ALA A 269 3.88 -3.19 -3.60
C ALA A 269 5.24 -2.71 -3.13
N ASN A 270 5.55 -1.47 -3.48
CA ASN A 270 6.71 -0.76 -2.95
C ASN A 270 6.32 0.69 -2.69
N ALA A 271 6.25 1.07 -1.42
CA ALA A 271 5.88 2.43 -1.02
C ALA A 271 6.84 3.52 -1.53
N ARG A 272 8.03 3.15 -2.00
CA ARG A 272 9.03 4.08 -2.56
C ARG A 272 8.90 4.28 -4.06
N SER A 273 8.17 3.40 -4.77
CA SER A 273 7.94 3.54 -6.20
C SER A 273 6.86 4.58 -6.52
N ASP A 274 6.81 5.05 -7.76
CA ASP A 274 5.90 6.14 -8.16
C ASP A 274 4.43 5.74 -8.10
N ASN A 275 4.11 4.50 -8.45
CA ASN A 275 2.74 4.00 -8.47
C ASN A 275 2.35 3.19 -7.22
N GLY A 276 3.31 2.79 -6.38
CA GLY A 276 3.10 2.08 -5.12
C GLY A 276 2.72 0.62 -5.24
N VAL A 277 1.88 0.26 -6.19
CA VAL A 277 1.44 -1.10 -6.45
C VAL A 277 1.41 -1.40 -7.94
N TYR A 278 1.86 -2.60 -8.30
CA TYR A 278 1.98 -3.07 -9.68
C TYR A 278 1.37 -4.45 -9.81
N TRP A 279 0.54 -4.63 -10.82
CA TRP A 279 -0.20 -5.84 -11.11
C TRP A 279 0.26 -6.44 -12.43
N THR A 280 0.38 -7.75 -12.46
CA THR A 280 0.63 -8.50 -13.69
C THR A 280 -0.35 -9.66 -13.78
N MET A 281 -0.95 -9.87 -14.95
CA MET A 281 -1.75 -11.04 -15.28
C MET A 281 -1.23 -11.60 -16.60
N LEU A 282 -0.68 -12.81 -16.55
CA LEU A 282 -0.20 -13.55 -17.70
C LEU A 282 -1.24 -14.59 -18.13
N PHE A 283 -1.50 -14.64 -19.42
CA PHE A 283 -2.36 -15.62 -20.06
C PHE A 283 -1.51 -16.60 -20.88
N GLY A 284 -1.95 -17.84 -20.97
CA GLY A 284 -1.26 -18.84 -21.76
C GLY A 284 -2.20 -19.84 -22.46
N ALA A 285 -1.70 -20.38 -23.58
CA ALA A 285 -2.26 -21.53 -24.24
C ALA A 285 -1.15 -22.58 -24.41
N PRO A 286 -1.50 -23.91 -24.26
CA PRO A 286 -0.55 -25.00 -24.42
C PRO A 286 0.09 -25.07 -25.80
#